data_7cca8a4246ec04c97d1c2e10b44a31b6
#
_entry.id   7cca8a4246ec04c97d1c2e10b44a31b6
#
_cell.length_a   1.000
_cell.length_b   1.000
_cell.length_c   1.000
_cell.angle_alpha   90.00
_cell.angle_beta   90.00
_cell.angle_gamma   90.00
#
_symmetry.space_group_name_H-M   'P 1'
#
loop_
_entity.id
_entity.type
_entity.pdbx_description
1 polymer ?
#
loop_
_entity_poly.entity_id
_entity_poly.type
_entity_poly.pdbx_seq_one_letter_code
_entity_poly.pdbx_strand_id
1 'polypeptide(L)'
;MTASFARLPTAAKLFLLISLALLPIGLAMIWTARTGIDRANAALDQRAKEQDRAASRAIESLIARNALALRIAASSALATPDANDCEEARRSLAIAPAVSRTFSIEGPDGSEHCNTPEFRAPNGARFAPPGGIALWIDPVGKALFVRVGVVGGMATNRISFAEVASAARDVATDIVGLQVDDGINSAAIIGEPSNERIRRAHATMHDIANGQLSVRVTVPTQRLSAGEWLILLLPVIMWVVAALISWLLVTRLLIRPLRRLERAVATYDPSAGGFTLPRGIGPAIEIESLGQAFARSVERIESSEREMGEALEGQRRLVREVHHRVKNNLQVVASLLSIHGRNVTGHEGKSAYAAIARRVDALAVVHRNHFAEGEANRGIALRPLLTELSAGLRGSAPESARQTSIMLDVDSAATTQDVAVAAAFLVTEVVEFSMLRLAAAPI
;
A
#
# COMPACT_ATOMS: atom_id res chain seq x y z
N MET A 1 -18.39 -4.22 -5.62
CA MET A 1 -17.06 -3.78 -5.15
C MET A 1 -16.43 -2.65 -5.98
N THR A 2 -16.81 -2.45 -7.24
CA THR A 2 -16.20 -1.45 -8.14
C THR A 2 -16.56 0.02 -7.86
N ALA A 3 -17.76 0.31 -7.36
CA ALA A 3 -18.21 1.69 -7.12
C ALA A 3 -17.54 2.35 -5.88
N SER A 4 -17.17 1.58 -4.86
CA SER A 4 -16.50 2.11 -3.66
C SER A 4 -15.02 2.41 -3.93
N PHE A 5 -14.36 1.60 -4.77
CA PHE A 5 -12.96 1.80 -5.17
C PHE A 5 -12.78 3.06 -6.02
N ALA A 6 -13.75 3.39 -6.87
CA ALA A 6 -13.70 4.59 -7.71
C ALA A 6 -13.65 5.89 -6.89
N ARG A 7 -14.27 5.93 -5.72
CA ARG A 7 -14.35 7.12 -4.83
C ARG A 7 -13.13 7.32 -3.92
N LEU A 8 -12.22 6.34 -3.85
CA LEU A 8 -11.02 6.46 -3.04
C LEU A 8 -10.02 7.46 -3.66
N PRO A 9 -9.32 8.25 -2.83
CA PRO A 9 -8.25 9.12 -3.32
C PRO A 9 -7.15 8.28 -3.97
N THR A 10 -6.45 8.84 -4.98
CA THR A 10 -5.37 8.16 -5.71
C THR A 10 -4.29 7.58 -4.82
N ALA A 11 -3.97 8.28 -3.71
CA ALA A 11 -3.06 7.76 -2.67
C ALA A 11 -3.52 6.43 -2.08
N ALA A 12 -4.81 6.33 -1.73
CA ALA A 12 -5.37 5.11 -1.14
C ALA A 12 -5.45 3.97 -2.16
N LYS A 13 -5.75 4.26 -3.43
CA LYS A 13 -5.73 3.26 -4.50
C LYS A 13 -4.34 2.69 -4.73
N LEU A 14 -3.32 3.54 -4.83
CA LEU A 14 -1.92 3.12 -4.99
C LEU A 14 -1.42 2.33 -3.78
N PHE A 15 -1.72 2.78 -2.56
CA PHE A 15 -1.40 2.04 -1.35
C PHE A 15 -2.01 0.65 -1.35
N LEU A 16 -3.29 0.52 -1.72
CA LEU A 16 -4.01 -0.75 -1.75
C LEU A 16 -3.44 -1.69 -2.83
N LEU A 17 -3.09 -1.16 -4.00
CA LEU A 17 -2.45 -1.93 -5.07
C LEU A 17 -1.05 -2.42 -4.65
N ILE A 18 -0.21 -1.58 -4.05
CA ILE A 18 1.12 -1.96 -3.57
C ILE A 18 1.01 -2.98 -2.43
N SER A 19 0.10 -2.75 -1.47
CA SER A 19 -0.14 -3.69 -0.38
C SER A 19 -0.64 -5.04 -0.90
N LEU A 20 -1.52 -5.06 -1.89
CA LEU A 20 -2.01 -6.27 -2.53
C LEU A 20 -0.91 -7.00 -3.31
N ALA A 21 -0.03 -6.27 -3.99
CA ALA A 21 1.12 -6.83 -4.70
C ALA A 21 2.15 -7.45 -3.76
N LEU A 22 2.35 -6.87 -2.55
CA LEU A 22 3.26 -7.39 -1.53
C LEU A 22 2.64 -8.53 -0.69
N LEU A 23 1.32 -8.69 -0.71
CA LEU A 23 0.60 -9.67 0.10
C LEU A 23 1.02 -11.13 -0.19
N PRO A 24 1.20 -11.59 -1.45
CA PRO A 24 1.65 -12.95 -1.73
C PRO A 24 3.03 -13.25 -1.13
N ILE A 25 3.94 -12.27 -1.17
CA ILE A 25 5.29 -12.39 -0.60
C ILE A 25 5.19 -12.52 0.93
N GLY A 26 4.40 -11.67 1.58
CA GLY A 26 4.15 -11.74 3.02
C GLY A 26 3.56 -13.09 3.45
N LEU A 27 2.55 -13.58 2.73
CA LEU A 27 1.94 -14.89 2.99
C LEU A 27 2.92 -16.04 2.78
N ALA A 28 3.75 -16.01 1.73
CA ALA A 28 4.77 -17.01 1.49
C ALA A 28 5.82 -17.04 2.63
N MET A 29 6.25 -15.88 3.13
CA MET A 29 7.18 -15.78 4.25
C MET A 29 6.56 -16.33 5.55
N ILE A 30 5.30 -16.01 5.85
CA ILE A 30 4.59 -16.56 7.01
C ILE A 30 4.47 -18.09 6.88
N TRP A 31 4.11 -18.57 5.70
CA TRP A 31 3.96 -20.00 5.45
C TRP A 31 5.30 -20.74 5.60
N THR A 32 6.40 -20.20 5.05
CA THR A 32 7.75 -20.79 5.20
C THR A 32 8.25 -20.76 6.64
N ALA A 33 8.00 -19.66 7.37
CA ALA A 33 8.34 -19.56 8.79
C ALA A 33 7.58 -20.60 9.61
N ARG A 34 6.26 -20.72 9.40
CA ARG A 34 5.43 -21.71 10.08
C ARG A 34 5.86 -23.14 9.79
N THR A 35 6.06 -23.48 8.52
CA THR A 35 6.53 -24.83 8.15
C THR A 35 7.93 -25.13 8.67
N GLY A 36 8.80 -24.12 8.78
CA GLY A 36 10.11 -24.24 9.43
C GLY A 36 10.01 -24.58 10.90
N ILE A 37 9.14 -23.90 11.65
CA ILE A 37 8.89 -24.15 13.08
C ILE A 37 8.27 -25.53 13.27
N ASP A 38 7.29 -25.91 12.44
CA ASP A 38 6.64 -27.23 12.54
C ASP A 38 7.64 -28.37 12.30
N ARG A 39 8.55 -28.20 11.33
CA ARG A 39 9.65 -29.16 11.06
C ARG A 39 10.64 -29.24 12.20
N ALA A 40 11.03 -28.10 12.79
CA ALA A 40 11.93 -28.06 13.92
C ALA A 40 11.32 -28.75 15.14
N ASN A 41 10.05 -28.49 15.43
CA ASN A 41 9.31 -29.15 16.52
C ASN A 41 9.18 -30.66 16.30
N ALA A 42 8.88 -31.09 15.07
CA ALA A 42 8.82 -32.52 14.73
C ALA A 42 10.18 -33.20 14.89
N ALA A 43 11.27 -32.53 14.53
CA ALA A 43 12.62 -33.06 14.71
C ALA A 43 13.00 -33.19 16.21
N LEU A 44 12.60 -32.21 17.03
CA LEU A 44 12.81 -32.25 18.50
C LEU A 44 11.98 -33.37 19.14
N ASP A 45 10.72 -33.54 18.74
CA ASP A 45 9.85 -34.62 19.21
C ASP A 45 10.39 -36.01 18.81
N GLN A 46 10.91 -36.13 17.60
CA GLN A 46 11.55 -37.36 17.14
C GLN A 46 12.82 -37.68 17.97
N ARG A 47 13.68 -36.71 18.23
CA ARG A 47 14.86 -36.89 19.10
C ARG A 47 14.46 -37.26 20.51
N ALA A 48 13.41 -36.64 21.07
CA ALA A 48 12.91 -37.00 22.42
C ALA A 48 12.45 -38.46 22.47
N LYS A 49 11.72 -38.95 21.44
CA LYS A 49 11.31 -40.35 21.32
C LYS A 49 12.49 -41.30 21.17
N GLU A 50 13.53 -40.91 20.44
CA GLU A 50 14.74 -41.74 20.31
C GLU A 50 15.51 -41.85 21.62
N GLN A 51 15.68 -40.74 22.35
CA GLN A 51 16.34 -40.71 23.66
C GLN A 51 15.55 -41.52 24.69
N ASP A 52 14.22 -41.43 24.71
CA ASP A 52 13.31 -42.19 25.54
C ASP A 52 13.47 -43.72 25.31
N ARG A 53 13.43 -44.13 24.04
CA ARG A 53 13.64 -45.55 23.68
C ARG A 53 15.04 -46.04 24.01
N ALA A 54 16.06 -45.19 23.82
CA ALA A 54 17.43 -45.54 24.16
C ALA A 54 17.61 -45.75 25.65
N ALA A 55 17.07 -44.84 26.46
CA ALA A 55 17.12 -44.96 27.93
C ALA A 55 16.40 -46.22 28.43
N SER A 56 15.21 -46.50 27.95
CA SER A 56 14.43 -47.68 28.32
C SER A 56 15.16 -48.99 27.95
N ARG A 57 15.76 -49.07 26.77
CA ARG A 57 16.60 -50.22 26.35
C ARG A 57 17.87 -50.36 27.19
N ALA A 58 18.48 -49.27 27.59
CA ALA A 58 19.69 -49.29 28.44
C ALA A 58 19.37 -49.89 29.82
N ILE A 59 18.24 -49.49 30.42
CA ILE A 59 17.77 -50.07 31.69
C ILE A 59 17.42 -51.54 31.54
N GLU A 60 16.72 -51.94 30.48
CA GLU A 60 16.44 -53.34 30.20
C GLU A 60 17.71 -54.16 30.00
N SER A 61 18.71 -53.64 29.29
CA SER A 61 20.02 -54.24 29.09
C SER A 61 20.80 -54.36 30.42
N LEU A 62 20.73 -53.36 31.30
CA LEU A 62 21.32 -53.40 32.64
C LEU A 62 20.72 -54.52 33.47
N ILE A 63 19.40 -54.66 33.50
CA ILE A 63 18.69 -55.73 34.23
C ILE A 63 19.06 -57.09 33.64
N ALA A 64 19.02 -57.24 32.30
CA ALA A 64 19.35 -58.51 31.66
C ALA A 64 20.78 -58.97 31.93
N ARG A 65 21.75 -58.06 31.88
CA ARG A 65 23.15 -58.39 32.22
C ARG A 65 23.31 -58.81 33.68
N ASN A 66 22.66 -58.07 34.57
CA ASN A 66 22.70 -58.42 35.99
C ASN A 66 22.04 -59.81 36.25
N ALA A 67 20.87 -60.05 35.64
CA ALA A 67 20.17 -61.35 35.76
C ALA A 67 21.00 -62.53 35.19
N LEU A 68 21.62 -62.33 34.04
CA LEU A 68 22.44 -63.36 33.40
C LEU A 68 23.72 -63.66 34.24
N ALA A 69 24.46 -62.61 34.62
CA ALA A 69 25.67 -62.78 35.43
C ALA A 69 25.36 -63.43 36.80
N LEU A 70 24.25 -62.99 37.43
CA LEU A 70 23.79 -63.56 38.69
C LEU A 70 23.39 -65.03 38.55
N ARG A 71 22.70 -65.38 37.44
CA ARG A 71 22.31 -66.77 37.14
C ARG A 71 23.54 -67.67 36.99
N ILE A 72 24.57 -67.22 36.27
CA ILE A 72 25.81 -67.97 36.08
C ILE A 72 26.53 -68.16 37.42
N ALA A 73 26.72 -67.09 38.17
CA ALA A 73 27.36 -67.15 39.49
C ALA A 73 26.64 -68.07 40.49
N ALA A 74 25.30 -67.94 40.54
CA ALA A 74 24.48 -68.78 41.43
C ALA A 74 24.44 -70.27 41.01
N SER A 75 24.35 -70.53 39.72
CA SER A 75 24.36 -71.91 39.21
C SER A 75 25.70 -72.62 39.49
N SER A 76 26.84 -71.87 39.39
CA SER A 76 28.15 -72.42 39.74
C SER A 76 28.26 -72.71 41.25
N ALA A 77 27.87 -71.74 42.09
CA ALA A 77 27.97 -71.87 43.55
C ALA A 77 27.08 -72.96 44.14
N LEU A 78 25.89 -73.22 43.57
CA LEU A 78 24.97 -74.22 44.08
C LEU A 78 25.17 -75.62 43.46
N ALA A 79 25.93 -75.77 42.35
CA ALA A 79 26.19 -77.05 41.74
C ALA A 79 27.23 -77.94 42.45
N THR A 80 28.24 -77.33 42.98
CA THR A 80 29.35 -77.96 43.71
C THR A 80 29.65 -77.20 45.00
N PRO A 81 28.93 -77.45 46.10
CA PRO A 81 29.16 -76.76 47.37
C PRO A 81 30.58 -77.01 47.88
N ASP A 82 31.44 -75.99 47.79
CA ASP A 82 32.80 -76.04 48.26
C ASP A 82 33.12 -74.77 49.10
N ALA A 83 34.15 -74.82 49.92
CA ALA A 83 34.52 -73.75 50.86
C ALA A 83 34.83 -72.38 50.12
N ASN A 84 35.06 -72.42 48.82
CA ASN A 84 35.45 -71.26 48.00
C ASN A 84 34.34 -70.72 47.08
N ASP A 85 33.16 -71.32 47.08
CA ASP A 85 32.07 -71.03 46.12
C ASP A 85 31.62 -69.57 46.13
N CYS A 86 31.50 -68.98 47.31
CA CYS A 86 31.10 -67.58 47.45
C CYS A 86 32.17 -66.60 46.95
N GLU A 87 33.45 -66.97 47.08
CA GLU A 87 34.52 -66.15 46.55
C GLU A 87 34.62 -66.23 45.03
N GLU A 88 34.35 -67.41 44.46
CA GLU A 88 34.28 -67.58 43.01
C GLU A 88 33.08 -66.86 42.41
N ALA A 89 31.90 -66.96 43.00
CA ALA A 89 30.72 -66.18 42.63
C ALA A 89 30.99 -64.67 42.67
N ARG A 90 31.68 -64.18 43.72
CA ARG A 90 32.05 -62.77 43.88
C ARG A 90 33.03 -62.31 42.78
N ARG A 91 34.03 -63.14 42.43
CA ARG A 91 34.97 -62.84 41.36
C ARG A 91 34.28 -62.85 39.98
N SER A 92 33.43 -63.81 39.74
CA SER A 92 32.65 -63.89 38.48
C SER A 92 31.80 -62.62 38.29
N LEU A 93 31.10 -62.14 39.29
CA LEU A 93 30.31 -60.91 39.23
C LEU A 93 31.18 -59.66 39.14
N ALA A 94 32.38 -59.67 39.79
CA ALA A 94 33.28 -58.52 39.73
C ALA A 94 33.93 -58.28 38.35
N ILE A 95 34.06 -59.32 37.52
CA ILE A 95 34.62 -59.23 36.17
C ILE A 95 33.56 -58.79 35.16
N ALA A 96 32.25 -59.05 35.45
CA ALA A 96 31.18 -58.70 34.53
C ALA A 96 30.96 -57.20 34.46
N PRO A 97 31.02 -56.59 33.27
CA PRO A 97 30.88 -55.12 33.13
C PRO A 97 29.46 -54.67 33.48
N ALA A 98 29.36 -53.61 34.26
CA ALA A 98 28.09 -52.97 34.68
C ALA A 98 27.13 -53.94 35.40
N VAL A 99 27.69 -54.86 36.19
CA VAL A 99 26.94 -55.73 37.07
C VAL A 99 27.19 -55.30 38.52
N SER A 100 26.10 -55.23 39.29
CA SER A 100 26.19 -54.87 40.71
C SER A 100 26.87 -55.98 41.49
N ARG A 101 27.77 -55.58 42.40
CA ARG A 101 28.54 -56.49 43.27
C ARG A 101 27.84 -56.86 44.55
N THR A 102 26.63 -56.34 44.78
CA THR A 102 25.84 -56.56 45.98
C THR A 102 24.80 -57.64 45.72
N PHE A 103 25.03 -58.86 46.24
CA PHE A 103 24.17 -60.00 45.96
C PHE A 103 24.01 -60.92 47.16
N SER A 104 23.00 -61.78 47.11
CA SER A 104 22.80 -62.93 47.98
C SER A 104 22.39 -64.16 47.16
N ILE A 105 22.91 -65.33 47.56
CA ILE A 105 22.53 -66.64 47.01
C ILE A 105 21.90 -67.43 48.14
N GLU A 106 20.66 -67.96 47.88
CA GLU A 106 19.88 -68.73 48.85
C GLU A 106 19.71 -70.15 48.31
N GLY A 107 19.85 -71.17 49.22
CA GLY A 107 19.58 -72.54 48.92
C GLY A 107 18.08 -72.86 48.72
N PRO A 108 17.70 -74.14 48.45
CA PRO A 108 16.32 -74.54 48.16
C PRO A 108 15.42 -74.42 49.40
N ASP A 109 15.97 -74.43 50.57
CA ASP A 109 15.29 -74.30 51.89
C ASP A 109 15.20 -72.81 52.32
N GLY A 110 15.70 -71.88 51.52
CA GLY A 110 15.77 -70.44 51.83
C GLY A 110 16.95 -70.08 52.77
N SER A 111 17.83 -71.08 53.08
CA SER A 111 19.08 -70.78 53.81
C SER A 111 20.03 -69.91 53.00
N GLU A 112 20.65 -68.99 53.66
CA GLU A 112 21.68 -68.12 53.04
C GLU A 112 22.95 -68.92 52.76
N HIS A 113 23.29 -69.07 51.49
CA HIS A 113 24.48 -69.80 51.05
C HIS A 113 25.67 -68.83 50.87
N CYS A 114 25.44 -67.72 50.17
CA CYS A 114 26.43 -66.67 49.96
C CYS A 114 25.76 -65.31 50.15
N ASN A 115 26.45 -64.39 50.82
CA ASN A 115 25.98 -63.00 50.94
C ASN A 115 27.16 -62.02 50.89
N THR A 116 26.92 -60.84 50.26
CA THR A 116 27.88 -59.73 50.39
C THR A 116 27.57 -58.91 51.62
N PRO A 117 28.59 -58.39 52.38
CA PRO A 117 28.34 -57.66 53.63
C PRO A 117 27.41 -56.45 53.48
N GLU A 118 27.33 -55.91 52.30
CA GLU A 118 26.48 -54.75 51.98
C GLU A 118 25.06 -55.10 51.56
N PHE A 119 24.81 -56.38 51.32
CA PHE A 119 23.45 -56.85 50.93
C PHE A 119 22.54 -56.86 52.15
N ARG A 120 21.41 -56.22 51.99
CA ARG A 120 20.29 -56.25 52.94
C ARG A 120 19.10 -56.94 52.27
N ALA A 121 18.60 -57.99 52.88
CA ALA A 121 17.40 -58.68 52.37
C ALA A 121 16.24 -57.69 52.29
N PRO A 122 15.59 -57.57 51.16
CA PRO A 122 14.46 -56.66 51.01
C PRO A 122 13.22 -57.23 51.68
N ASN A 123 12.37 -56.36 52.22
CA ASN A 123 11.05 -56.74 52.67
C ASN A 123 10.19 -57.05 51.41
N GLY A 124 9.50 -58.22 51.43
CA GLY A 124 8.61 -58.60 50.31
C GLY A 124 9.32 -59.22 49.12
N ALA A 125 10.42 -59.94 49.34
CA ALA A 125 11.17 -60.65 48.29
C ALA A 125 10.22 -61.58 47.48
N ARG A 126 10.22 -61.42 46.17
CA ARG A 126 9.35 -62.19 45.25
C ARG A 126 10.02 -63.51 44.91
N PHE A 127 9.24 -64.59 44.77
CA PHE A 127 9.70 -65.90 44.34
C PHE A 127 10.05 -65.86 42.85
N ALA A 128 11.17 -66.47 42.47
CA ALA A 128 11.58 -66.68 41.09
C ALA A 128 11.71 -68.19 40.83
N PRO A 129 10.86 -68.78 39.96
CA PRO A 129 10.99 -70.20 39.59
C PRO A 129 12.29 -70.46 38.85
N PRO A 130 12.81 -71.73 38.83
CA PRO A 130 14.03 -72.03 38.09
C PRO A 130 13.93 -71.59 36.61
N GLY A 131 14.93 -70.79 36.17
CA GLY A 131 14.93 -70.14 34.85
C GLY A 131 14.13 -68.85 34.79
N GLY A 132 13.34 -68.52 35.80
CA GLY A 132 12.58 -67.24 35.87
C GLY A 132 13.38 -66.10 36.45
N ILE A 133 12.82 -64.91 36.32
CA ILE A 133 13.34 -63.66 36.88
C ILE A 133 12.17 -62.99 37.60
N ALA A 134 12.44 -62.40 38.77
CA ALA A 134 11.50 -61.54 39.48
C ALA A 134 12.16 -60.21 39.81
N LEU A 135 11.40 -59.12 39.55
CA LEU A 135 11.84 -57.76 39.77
C LEU A 135 10.96 -57.06 40.79
N TRP A 136 11.52 -56.21 41.62
CA TRP A 136 10.76 -55.29 42.48
C TRP A 136 11.62 -54.11 42.92
N ILE A 137 11.01 -53.08 43.38
CA ILE A 137 11.64 -51.82 43.79
C ILE A 137 11.55 -51.67 45.29
N ASP A 138 12.65 -51.19 45.89
CA ASP A 138 12.66 -50.68 47.25
C ASP A 138 12.86 -49.16 47.21
N PRO A 139 11.78 -48.38 47.36
CA PRO A 139 11.89 -46.91 47.33
C PRO A 139 12.70 -46.36 48.52
N VAL A 140 12.65 -47.00 49.67
CA VAL A 140 13.36 -46.56 50.90
C VAL A 140 14.83 -46.81 50.78
N GLY A 141 15.23 -48.04 50.38
CA GLY A 141 16.61 -48.41 50.14
C GLY A 141 17.18 -47.88 48.82
N LYS A 142 16.37 -47.15 48.02
CA LYS A 142 16.74 -46.61 46.70
C LYS A 142 17.43 -47.66 45.81
N ALA A 143 16.79 -48.80 45.67
CA ALA A 143 17.32 -49.95 44.93
C ALA A 143 16.25 -50.65 44.08
N LEU A 144 16.69 -51.22 42.95
CA LEU A 144 15.99 -52.20 42.16
C LEU A 144 16.59 -53.56 42.46
N PHE A 145 15.75 -54.52 42.80
CA PHE A 145 16.19 -55.89 43.04
C PHE A 145 15.84 -56.79 41.85
N VAL A 146 16.83 -57.60 41.46
CA VAL A 146 16.74 -58.59 40.41
C VAL A 146 16.97 -59.94 41.07
N ARG A 147 15.94 -60.82 41.10
CA ARG A 147 16.05 -62.21 41.59
C ARG A 147 15.97 -63.18 40.43
N VAL A 148 16.86 -64.13 40.42
CA VAL A 148 16.85 -65.20 39.41
C VAL A 148 16.67 -66.55 40.14
N GLY A 149 15.82 -67.37 39.55
CA GLY A 149 15.70 -68.77 39.99
C GLY A 149 16.69 -69.65 39.25
N VAL A 150 17.40 -70.52 39.99
CA VAL A 150 18.35 -71.52 39.47
C VAL A 150 17.97 -72.91 40.01
N VAL A 151 18.53 -73.95 39.42
CA VAL A 151 18.36 -75.30 39.97
C VAL A 151 19.10 -75.36 41.30
N GLY A 152 18.38 -75.62 42.37
CA GLY A 152 18.96 -75.71 43.70
C GLY A 152 18.88 -74.45 44.56
N GLY A 153 18.19 -73.36 44.06
CA GLY A 153 18.01 -72.16 44.87
C GLY A 153 17.65 -70.92 44.10
N MET A 154 17.88 -69.78 44.71
CA MET A 154 17.63 -68.45 44.14
C MET A 154 18.78 -67.53 44.43
N ALA A 155 19.01 -66.53 43.54
CA ALA A 155 19.99 -65.45 43.81
C ALA A 155 19.31 -64.11 43.60
N THR A 156 19.67 -63.15 44.44
CA THR A 156 19.15 -61.79 44.40
C THR A 156 20.31 -60.79 44.27
N ASN A 157 20.18 -59.86 43.33
CA ASN A 157 21.11 -58.79 43.16
C ASN A 157 20.42 -57.46 43.48
N ARG A 158 21.16 -56.52 44.08
CA ARG A 158 20.73 -55.19 44.41
C ARG A 158 21.40 -54.18 43.46
N ILE A 159 20.61 -53.53 42.60
CA ILE A 159 21.05 -52.48 41.70
C ILE A 159 20.63 -51.15 42.34
N SER A 160 21.55 -50.24 42.57
CA SER A 160 21.22 -48.93 43.14
C SER A 160 20.52 -48.05 42.12
N PHE A 161 19.67 -47.11 42.55
CA PHE A 161 19.04 -46.14 41.67
C PHE A 161 20.10 -45.26 40.99
N ALA A 162 21.28 -45.06 41.57
CA ALA A 162 22.39 -44.36 40.95
C ALA A 162 22.94 -45.12 39.72
N GLU A 163 23.06 -46.44 39.77
CA GLU A 163 23.45 -47.29 38.63
C GLU A 163 22.42 -47.27 37.54
N VAL A 164 21.13 -47.32 37.86
CA VAL A 164 20.03 -47.20 36.87
C VAL A 164 20.03 -45.83 36.24
N ALA A 165 20.24 -44.75 37.03
CA ALA A 165 20.32 -43.39 36.53
C ALA A 165 21.53 -43.19 35.60
N SER A 166 22.70 -43.77 35.95
CA SER A 166 23.89 -43.70 35.11
C SER A 166 23.66 -44.40 33.79
N ALA A 167 23.14 -45.62 33.79
CA ALA A 167 22.86 -46.37 32.58
C ALA A 167 21.89 -45.65 31.62
N ALA A 168 20.89 -44.95 32.16
CA ALA A 168 19.97 -44.14 31.37
C ALA A 168 20.67 -42.87 30.81
N ARG A 169 21.50 -42.16 31.61
CA ARG A 169 22.16 -40.94 31.21
C ARG A 169 23.30 -41.14 30.22
N ASP A 170 23.96 -42.32 30.26
CA ASP A 170 25.06 -42.67 29.34
C ASP A 170 24.59 -42.70 27.87
N VAL A 171 23.30 -42.99 27.64
CA VAL A 171 22.71 -43.06 26.28
C VAL A 171 21.75 -41.94 25.95
N ALA A 172 21.24 -41.26 26.99
CA ALA A 172 20.27 -40.18 26.82
C ALA A 172 20.59 -39.00 27.76
N THR A 173 21.29 -38.00 27.23
CA THR A 173 21.88 -36.90 28.03
C THR A 173 20.84 -35.90 28.53
N ASP A 174 19.68 -35.81 27.85
CA ASP A 174 18.67 -34.76 28.10
C ASP A 174 17.49 -35.24 28.98
N ILE A 175 17.63 -36.39 29.70
CA ILE A 175 16.60 -36.89 30.58
C ILE A 175 16.41 -35.97 31.78
N VAL A 176 15.19 -35.44 31.99
CA VAL A 176 14.82 -34.61 33.14
C VAL A 176 14.06 -35.39 34.22
N GLY A 177 13.49 -36.54 33.86
CA GLY A 177 12.80 -37.40 34.79
C GLY A 177 12.91 -38.88 34.43
N LEU A 178 13.11 -39.73 35.42
CA LEU A 178 13.05 -41.18 35.30
C LEU A 178 12.31 -41.75 36.53
N GLN A 179 11.22 -42.41 36.26
CA GLN A 179 10.40 -43.09 37.29
C GLN A 179 10.25 -44.57 36.92
N VAL A 180 10.37 -45.40 37.91
CA VAL A 180 10.15 -46.84 37.75
C VAL A 180 8.97 -47.27 38.64
N ASP A 181 8.21 -48.26 38.17
CA ASP A 181 7.02 -48.78 38.83
C ASP A 181 6.95 -50.30 38.66
N ASP A 182 6.79 -51.05 39.75
CA ASP A 182 6.69 -52.51 39.74
C ASP A 182 5.27 -53.03 39.96
N GLY A 183 4.26 -52.16 39.84
CA GLY A 183 2.85 -52.43 40.07
C GLY A 183 2.42 -52.37 41.55
N ILE A 184 3.38 -52.36 42.50
CA ILE A 184 3.15 -52.20 43.94
C ILE A 184 3.80 -50.90 44.44
N ASN A 185 5.02 -50.68 44.04
CA ASN A 185 5.82 -49.53 44.44
C ASN A 185 6.22 -48.68 43.22
N SER A 186 6.27 -47.37 43.41
CA SER A 186 6.74 -46.44 42.40
C SER A 186 7.83 -45.56 42.98
N ALA A 187 8.90 -45.35 42.25
CA ALA A 187 10.04 -44.52 42.70
C ALA A 187 10.54 -43.61 41.59
N ALA A 188 10.82 -42.35 41.93
CA ALA A 188 11.52 -41.43 41.06
C ALA A 188 13.03 -41.61 41.25
N ILE A 189 13.71 -41.96 40.16
CA ILE A 189 15.16 -42.16 40.13
C ILE A 189 15.87 -40.86 39.74
N ILE A 190 15.30 -40.15 38.75
CA ILE A 190 15.79 -38.84 38.28
C ILE A 190 14.62 -37.85 38.32
N GLY A 191 14.89 -36.66 38.89
CA GLY A 191 13.92 -35.59 38.99
C GLY A 191 12.80 -35.82 40.00
N GLU A 192 12.20 -34.76 40.51
CA GLU A 192 11.05 -34.84 41.39
C GLU A 192 9.74 -34.68 40.59
N PRO A 193 8.71 -35.51 40.86
CA PRO A 193 7.44 -35.45 40.15
C PRO A 193 6.71 -34.08 40.25
N SER A 194 7.02 -33.33 41.31
CA SER A 194 6.48 -31.98 41.57
C SER A 194 7.09 -30.87 40.67
N ASN A 195 8.14 -31.16 39.95
CA ASN A 195 8.80 -30.15 39.11
C ASN A 195 7.96 -29.82 37.87
N GLU A 196 7.65 -28.54 37.70
CA GLU A 196 6.81 -28.04 36.60
C GLU A 196 7.43 -28.34 35.21
N ARG A 197 8.76 -28.44 35.13
CA ARG A 197 9.46 -28.84 33.90
C ARG A 197 9.15 -30.27 33.49
N ILE A 198 9.02 -31.19 34.48
CA ILE A 198 8.65 -32.61 34.27
C ILE A 198 7.21 -32.71 33.82
N ARG A 199 6.30 -31.92 34.43
CA ARG A 199 4.88 -31.92 34.09
C ARG A 199 4.59 -31.46 32.66
N ARG A 200 5.45 -30.63 32.07
CA ARG A 200 5.28 -30.07 30.70
C ARG A 200 6.10 -30.84 29.66
N ALA A 201 6.87 -31.85 30.08
CA ALA A 201 7.71 -32.63 29.21
C ALA A 201 6.96 -33.83 28.60
N HIS A 202 7.51 -34.37 27.52
CA HIS A 202 6.97 -35.61 26.96
C HIS A 202 7.36 -36.79 27.86
N ALA A 203 6.39 -37.50 28.36
CA ALA A 203 6.62 -38.69 29.20
C ALA A 203 5.98 -39.90 28.53
N THR A 204 6.77 -40.90 28.25
CA THR A 204 6.33 -42.21 27.76
C THR A 204 6.57 -43.28 28.80
N MET A 205 5.70 -44.28 28.85
CA MET A 205 5.79 -45.41 29.74
C MET A 205 6.12 -46.65 28.91
N HIS A 206 7.15 -47.35 29.31
CA HIS A 206 7.62 -48.57 28.65
C HIS A 206 7.60 -49.71 29.64
N ASP A 207 6.92 -50.78 29.27
CA ASP A 207 6.96 -52.01 30.04
C ASP A 207 8.19 -52.84 29.64
N ILE A 208 9.01 -53.16 30.64
CA ILE A 208 10.23 -53.95 30.48
C ILE A 208 10.16 -55.22 31.29
N ALA A 209 11.02 -56.18 31.01
CA ALA A 209 11.08 -57.49 31.67
C ALA A 209 9.73 -58.20 31.70
N ASN A 210 9.04 -58.34 30.58
CA ASN A 210 7.74 -58.93 30.41
C ASN A 210 6.64 -58.29 31.28
N GLY A 211 6.64 -56.98 31.43
CA GLY A 211 5.64 -56.22 32.20
C GLY A 211 5.83 -56.25 33.74
N GLN A 212 6.94 -56.76 34.22
CA GLN A 212 7.23 -56.76 35.67
C GLN A 212 7.65 -55.39 36.16
N LEU A 213 8.15 -54.54 35.25
CA LEU A 213 8.58 -53.18 35.57
C LEU A 213 8.14 -52.26 34.45
N SER A 214 7.57 -51.15 34.83
CA SER A 214 7.24 -50.04 33.93
C SER A 214 8.19 -48.91 34.18
N VAL A 215 8.77 -48.41 33.11
CA VAL A 215 9.71 -47.29 33.16
C VAL A 215 9.14 -46.09 32.46
N ARG A 216 9.02 -44.97 33.17
CA ARG A 216 8.58 -43.71 32.63
C ARG A 216 9.80 -42.80 32.45
N VAL A 217 10.16 -42.51 31.21
CA VAL A 217 11.21 -41.57 30.89
C VAL A 217 10.56 -40.24 30.49
N THR A 218 11.15 -39.16 31.02
CA THR A 218 10.65 -37.81 30.75
C THR A 218 11.76 -36.99 30.09
N VAL A 219 11.52 -36.56 28.87
CA VAL A 219 12.46 -35.72 28.08
C VAL A 219 11.85 -34.34 27.90
N PRO A 220 12.60 -33.25 28.05
CA PRO A 220 12.08 -31.91 27.89
C PRO A 220 11.67 -31.68 26.43
N THR A 221 10.43 -31.28 26.20
CA THR A 221 10.00 -30.74 24.93
C THR A 221 10.18 -29.23 24.99
N GLN A 222 11.08 -28.70 24.19
CA GLN A 222 11.19 -27.26 24.04
C GLN A 222 9.94 -26.75 23.34
N ARG A 223 9.08 -26.06 24.06
CA ARG A 223 7.99 -25.29 23.43
C ARG A 223 8.56 -23.98 22.91
N LEU A 224 7.93 -23.47 21.87
CA LEU A 224 8.22 -22.18 21.25
C LEU A 224 8.63 -21.14 22.30
N SER A 225 9.86 -20.69 22.23
CA SER A 225 10.37 -19.60 23.07
C SER A 225 9.79 -18.27 22.57
N ALA A 226 9.84 -17.23 23.39
CA ALA A 226 9.43 -15.89 22.98
C ALA A 226 10.15 -15.42 21.70
N GLY A 227 11.41 -15.89 21.48
CA GLY A 227 12.16 -15.60 20.26
C GLY A 227 11.58 -16.20 18.99
N GLU A 228 10.96 -17.39 19.08
CA GLU A 228 10.36 -18.06 17.92
C GLU A 228 9.04 -17.37 17.49
N TRP A 229 8.28 -16.81 18.43
CA TRP A 229 7.16 -15.94 18.14
C TRP A 229 7.60 -14.66 17.41
N LEU A 230 8.77 -14.11 17.78
CA LEU A 230 9.35 -12.96 17.11
C LEU A 230 9.71 -13.28 15.65
N ILE A 231 10.28 -14.47 15.40
CA ILE A 231 10.59 -14.94 14.03
C ILE A 231 9.32 -15.05 13.18
N LEU A 232 8.22 -15.54 13.77
CA LEU A 232 6.93 -15.63 13.06
C LEU A 232 6.31 -14.27 12.78
N LEU A 233 6.49 -13.28 13.68
CA LEU A 233 5.97 -11.92 13.53
C LEU A 233 6.82 -11.07 12.59
N LEU A 234 8.11 -11.36 12.44
CA LEU A 234 9.05 -10.58 11.64
C LEU A 234 8.57 -10.33 10.19
N PRO A 235 8.08 -11.33 9.44
CA PRO A 235 7.55 -11.11 8.10
C PRO A 235 6.35 -10.15 8.06
N VAL A 236 5.48 -10.22 9.05
CA VAL A 236 4.32 -9.34 9.17
C VAL A 236 4.76 -7.90 9.44
N ILE A 237 5.71 -7.73 10.36
CA ILE A 237 6.29 -6.41 10.67
C ILE A 237 6.99 -5.84 9.43
N MET A 238 7.79 -6.62 8.74
CA MET A 238 8.47 -6.20 7.50
C MET A 238 7.45 -5.78 6.43
N TRP A 239 6.38 -6.53 6.26
CA TRP A 239 5.32 -6.19 5.30
C TRP A 239 4.63 -4.87 5.65
N VAL A 240 4.28 -4.66 6.94
CA VAL A 240 3.68 -3.40 7.41
C VAL A 240 4.62 -2.23 7.20
N VAL A 241 5.90 -2.38 7.55
CA VAL A 241 6.92 -1.34 7.36
C VAL A 241 7.12 -1.02 5.89
N ALA A 242 7.23 -2.02 5.02
CA ALA A 242 7.36 -1.83 3.58
C ALA A 242 6.15 -1.10 2.98
N ALA A 243 4.94 -1.48 3.39
CA ALA A 243 3.70 -0.82 2.97
C ALA A 243 3.67 0.65 3.43
N LEU A 244 4.08 0.91 4.68
CA LEU A 244 4.14 2.28 5.24
C LEU A 244 5.16 3.15 4.52
N ILE A 245 6.36 2.63 4.27
CA ILE A 245 7.42 3.34 3.52
C ILE A 245 6.94 3.63 2.10
N SER A 246 6.37 2.66 1.40
CA SER A 246 5.83 2.84 0.05
C SER A 246 4.73 3.90 0.02
N TRP A 247 3.81 3.87 0.97
CA TRP A 247 2.77 4.89 1.09
C TRP A 247 3.34 6.30 1.34
N LEU A 248 4.36 6.41 2.22
CA LEU A 248 5.02 7.68 2.51
C LEU A 248 5.74 8.22 1.28
N LEU A 249 6.49 7.36 0.56
CA LEU A 249 7.19 7.73 -0.67
C LEU A 249 6.22 8.23 -1.74
N VAL A 250 5.21 7.44 -2.07
CA VAL A 250 4.21 7.81 -3.09
C VAL A 250 3.50 9.11 -2.71
N THR A 251 3.13 9.26 -1.45
CA THR A 251 2.44 10.47 -0.98
C THR A 251 3.35 11.70 -1.05
N ARG A 252 4.62 11.59 -0.66
CA ARG A 252 5.56 12.72 -0.63
C ARG A 252 6.15 13.04 -2.00
N LEU A 253 6.49 12.03 -2.82
CA LEU A 253 7.23 12.24 -4.06
C LEU A 253 6.33 12.46 -5.28
N LEU A 254 5.11 11.89 -5.28
CA LEU A 254 4.19 12.03 -6.41
C LEU A 254 2.94 12.84 -6.08
N ILE A 255 2.19 12.44 -5.04
CA ILE A 255 0.84 12.97 -4.84
C ILE A 255 0.86 14.43 -4.36
N ARG A 256 1.71 14.76 -3.40
CA ARG A 256 1.81 16.15 -2.90
C ARG A 256 2.28 17.13 -3.95
N PRO A 257 3.35 16.86 -4.73
CA PRO A 257 3.78 17.71 -5.83
C PRO A 257 2.70 17.88 -6.91
N LEU A 258 2.07 16.79 -7.32
CA LEU A 258 1.03 16.82 -8.35
C LEU A 258 -0.17 17.68 -7.91
N ARG A 259 -0.61 17.56 -6.65
CA ARG A 259 -1.67 18.40 -6.10
C ARG A 259 -1.28 19.87 -5.98
N ARG A 260 0.01 20.18 -5.78
CA ARG A 260 0.48 21.57 -5.79
C ARG A 260 0.41 22.16 -7.19
N LEU A 261 0.84 21.38 -8.19
CA LEU A 261 0.73 21.79 -9.59
C LEU A 261 -0.74 21.96 -10.00
N GLU A 262 -1.60 21.00 -9.68
CA GLU A 262 -3.05 21.06 -9.93
C GLU A 262 -3.66 22.35 -9.37
N ARG A 263 -3.36 22.68 -8.11
CA ARG A 263 -3.87 23.91 -7.49
C ARG A 263 -3.33 25.16 -8.17
N ALA A 264 -2.05 25.19 -8.51
CA ALA A 264 -1.47 26.33 -9.20
C ALA A 264 -2.12 26.56 -10.56
N VAL A 265 -2.41 25.48 -11.29
CA VAL A 265 -3.15 25.54 -12.56
C VAL A 265 -4.60 25.96 -12.34
N ALA A 266 -5.28 25.39 -11.33
CA ALA A 266 -6.68 25.72 -11.05
C ALA A 266 -6.90 27.16 -10.54
N THR A 267 -5.89 27.75 -9.92
CA THR A 267 -5.95 29.14 -9.42
C THR A 267 -5.31 30.14 -10.38
N TYR A 268 -4.88 29.71 -11.57
CA TYR A 268 -4.32 30.59 -12.58
C TYR A 268 -5.40 31.53 -13.11
N ASP A 269 -5.13 32.84 -13.01
CA ASP A 269 -5.95 33.90 -13.53
C ASP A 269 -5.17 34.63 -14.64
N PRO A 270 -5.60 34.57 -15.89
CA PRO A 270 -4.95 35.27 -16.99
C PRO A 270 -4.84 36.79 -16.79
N SER A 271 -5.76 37.38 -16.02
CA SER A 271 -5.78 38.81 -15.77
C SER A 271 -4.76 39.31 -14.73
N ALA A 272 -4.28 38.40 -13.87
CA ALA A 272 -3.34 38.72 -12.79
C ALA A 272 -1.85 38.71 -13.21
N GLY A 273 -1.54 38.33 -14.44
CA GLY A 273 -0.18 38.25 -15.01
C GLY A 273 0.47 36.88 -14.74
N GLY A 274 1.21 36.43 -15.73
CA GLY A 274 2.03 35.22 -15.91
C GLY A 274 1.90 34.05 -14.94
N PHE A 275 1.80 32.83 -15.44
CA PHE A 275 1.85 31.62 -14.62
C PHE A 275 3.22 31.41 -13.99
N THR A 276 3.27 31.37 -12.65
CA THR A 276 4.52 31.07 -11.91
C THR A 276 4.51 29.63 -11.41
N LEU A 277 5.54 28.87 -11.78
CA LEU A 277 5.71 27.49 -11.34
C LEU A 277 5.90 27.44 -9.82
N PRO A 278 5.10 26.67 -9.05
CA PRO A 278 5.25 26.59 -7.60
C PRO A 278 6.61 26.03 -7.20
N ARG A 279 7.26 26.64 -6.19
CA ARG A 279 8.52 26.13 -5.65
C ARG A 279 8.29 24.78 -4.95
N GLY A 280 9.19 23.81 -5.18
CA GLY A 280 9.16 22.50 -4.51
C GLY A 280 8.14 21.52 -5.09
N ILE A 281 8.05 21.44 -6.40
CA ILE A 281 7.25 20.43 -7.14
C ILE A 281 7.81 19.01 -6.95
N GLY A 282 8.85 18.83 -6.11
CA GLY A 282 9.41 17.54 -5.75
C GLY A 282 10.55 17.09 -6.66
N PRO A 283 11.16 15.95 -6.38
CA PRO A 283 12.30 15.43 -7.12
C PRO A 283 11.93 14.68 -8.41
N ALA A 284 10.63 14.52 -8.72
CA ALA A 284 10.19 13.80 -9.92
C ALA A 284 10.34 14.70 -11.16
N ILE A 285 11.28 14.34 -12.02
CA ILE A 285 11.61 15.06 -13.27
C ILE A 285 10.38 15.17 -14.19
N GLU A 286 9.53 14.14 -14.18
CA GLU A 286 8.31 14.10 -15.00
C GLU A 286 7.30 15.17 -14.58
N ILE A 287 7.17 15.42 -13.28
CA ILE A 287 6.25 16.44 -12.75
C ILE A 287 6.79 17.83 -13.03
N GLU A 288 8.10 18.01 -12.93
CA GLU A 288 8.77 19.27 -13.26
C GLU A 288 8.65 19.58 -14.75
N SER A 289 8.90 18.59 -15.61
CA SER A 289 8.76 18.74 -17.06
C SER A 289 7.33 19.06 -17.49
N LEU A 290 6.33 18.45 -16.84
CA LEU A 290 4.92 18.75 -17.04
C LEU A 290 4.59 20.19 -16.64
N GLY A 291 5.08 20.64 -15.49
CA GLY A 291 4.90 22.01 -15.01
C GLY A 291 5.53 23.04 -15.97
N GLN A 292 6.74 22.77 -16.45
CA GLN A 292 7.41 23.62 -17.45
C GLN A 292 6.69 23.63 -18.80
N ALA A 293 6.17 22.48 -19.24
CA ALA A 293 5.40 22.41 -20.48
C ALA A 293 4.11 23.24 -20.38
N PHE A 294 3.44 23.18 -19.24
CA PHE A 294 2.26 23.99 -18.97
C PHE A 294 2.61 25.50 -18.95
N ALA A 295 3.68 25.89 -18.25
CA ALA A 295 4.13 27.28 -18.20
C ALA A 295 4.40 27.85 -19.62
N ARG A 296 5.09 27.07 -20.47
CA ARG A 296 5.32 27.46 -21.88
C ARG A 296 4.03 27.58 -22.68
N SER A 297 3.03 26.74 -22.40
CA SER A 297 1.73 26.82 -23.07
C SER A 297 0.97 28.07 -22.69
N VAL A 298 1.00 28.43 -21.42
CA VAL A 298 0.39 29.68 -20.93
C VAL A 298 1.09 30.89 -21.56
N GLU A 299 2.40 30.94 -21.57
CA GLU A 299 3.18 32.04 -22.19
C GLU A 299 2.82 32.21 -23.66
N ARG A 300 2.66 31.13 -24.42
CA ARG A 300 2.21 31.18 -25.83
C ARG A 300 0.79 31.74 -25.98
N ILE A 301 -0.12 31.35 -25.09
CA ILE A 301 -1.50 31.85 -25.10
C ILE A 301 -1.50 33.36 -24.83
N GLU A 302 -0.79 33.80 -23.78
CA GLU A 302 -0.66 35.23 -23.43
C GLU A 302 0.00 36.08 -24.52
N SER A 303 1.01 35.51 -25.21
CA SER A 303 1.61 36.22 -26.35
C SER A 303 0.66 36.34 -27.55
N SER A 304 -0.06 35.25 -27.86
CA SER A 304 -1.05 35.22 -28.92
C SER A 304 -2.21 36.17 -28.66
N GLU A 305 -2.70 36.25 -27.42
CA GLU A 305 -3.75 37.18 -27.02
C GLU A 305 -3.32 38.64 -27.14
N ARG A 306 -2.07 38.95 -26.75
CA ARG A 306 -1.49 40.28 -26.90
C ARG A 306 -1.35 40.67 -28.39
N GLU A 307 -0.79 39.77 -29.21
CA GLU A 307 -0.66 39.98 -30.65
C GLU A 307 -2.03 40.19 -31.33
N MET A 308 -3.03 39.41 -30.94
CA MET A 308 -4.41 39.55 -31.41
C MET A 308 -5.01 40.91 -30.99
N GLY A 309 -4.78 41.31 -29.73
CA GLY A 309 -5.22 42.61 -29.22
C GLY A 309 -4.62 43.76 -30.01
N GLU A 310 -3.30 43.74 -30.23
CA GLU A 310 -2.57 44.74 -31.02
C GLU A 310 -3.06 44.78 -32.49
N ALA A 311 -3.26 43.61 -33.11
CA ALA A 311 -3.79 43.49 -34.45
C ALA A 311 -5.20 44.07 -34.57
N LEU A 312 -6.08 43.77 -33.60
CA LEU A 312 -7.45 44.31 -33.55
C LEU A 312 -7.43 45.85 -33.40
N GLU A 313 -6.58 46.35 -32.53
CA GLU A 313 -6.42 47.79 -32.32
C GLU A 313 -5.85 48.47 -33.57
N GLY A 314 -4.85 47.82 -34.21
CA GLY A 314 -4.36 48.24 -35.51
C GLY A 314 -5.44 48.31 -36.59
N GLN A 315 -6.26 47.27 -36.67
CA GLN A 315 -7.39 47.21 -37.61
C GLN A 315 -8.38 48.35 -37.34
N ARG A 316 -8.78 48.58 -36.09
CA ARG A 316 -9.64 49.70 -35.69
C ARG A 316 -9.08 51.07 -36.08
N ARG A 317 -7.78 51.24 -35.97
CA ARG A 317 -7.07 52.49 -36.38
C ARG A 317 -7.12 52.68 -37.88
N LEU A 318 -6.84 51.62 -38.65
CA LEU A 318 -6.91 51.68 -40.11
C LEU A 318 -8.32 51.99 -40.60
N VAL A 319 -9.34 51.40 -40.04
CA VAL A 319 -10.74 51.66 -40.35
C VAL A 319 -11.06 53.16 -40.12
N ARG A 320 -10.66 53.70 -38.98
CA ARG A 320 -10.87 55.15 -38.71
C ARG A 320 -10.11 56.03 -39.72
N GLU A 321 -8.91 55.70 -40.07
CA GLU A 321 -8.13 56.47 -41.09
C GLU A 321 -8.81 56.45 -42.47
N VAL A 322 -9.31 55.29 -42.92
CA VAL A 322 -10.07 55.15 -44.17
C VAL A 322 -11.27 56.10 -44.15
N HIS A 323 -11.99 56.14 -43.03
CA HIS A 323 -13.16 57.01 -42.92
C HIS A 323 -12.80 58.49 -42.95
N HIS A 324 -11.75 58.88 -42.26
CA HIS A 324 -11.25 60.26 -42.37
C HIS A 324 -10.85 60.66 -43.79
N ARG A 325 -10.25 59.75 -44.53
CA ARG A 325 -9.86 59.98 -45.93
C ARG A 325 -11.09 60.06 -46.85
N VAL A 326 -12.08 59.17 -46.68
CA VAL A 326 -13.32 59.23 -47.46
C VAL A 326 -14.03 60.56 -47.24
N LYS A 327 -14.19 60.99 -45.98
CA LYS A 327 -14.76 62.28 -45.64
C LYS A 327 -14.00 63.43 -46.34
N ASN A 328 -12.71 63.45 -46.26
CA ASN A 328 -11.88 64.50 -46.90
C ASN A 328 -12.02 64.51 -48.43
N ASN A 329 -12.02 63.32 -49.04
CA ASN A 329 -12.18 63.17 -50.48
C ASN A 329 -13.55 63.65 -50.95
N LEU A 330 -14.63 63.32 -50.21
CA LEU A 330 -15.97 63.83 -50.57
C LEU A 330 -16.06 65.34 -50.44
N GLN A 331 -15.39 65.95 -49.45
CA GLN A 331 -15.36 67.37 -49.24
C GLN A 331 -14.55 68.09 -50.36
N VAL A 332 -13.43 67.49 -50.82
CA VAL A 332 -12.67 68.02 -51.98
C VAL A 332 -13.53 67.92 -53.22
N VAL A 333 -14.24 66.81 -53.49
CA VAL A 333 -15.15 66.65 -54.64
C VAL A 333 -16.23 67.70 -54.61
N ALA A 334 -16.91 67.88 -53.46
CA ALA A 334 -17.95 68.91 -53.32
C ALA A 334 -17.41 70.34 -53.62
N SER A 335 -16.22 70.66 -53.14
CA SER A 335 -15.53 71.94 -53.36
C SER A 335 -15.20 72.14 -54.86
N LEU A 336 -14.66 71.14 -55.53
CA LEU A 336 -14.34 71.20 -56.98
C LEU A 336 -15.63 71.39 -57.81
N LEU A 337 -16.69 70.68 -57.48
CA LEU A 337 -18.00 70.86 -58.15
C LEU A 337 -18.54 72.29 -57.97
N SER A 338 -18.38 72.87 -56.80
CA SER A 338 -18.83 74.24 -56.50
C SER A 338 -17.95 75.27 -57.30
N ILE A 339 -16.65 75.04 -57.38
CA ILE A 339 -15.75 75.95 -58.19
C ILE A 339 -16.07 75.88 -59.67
N HIS A 340 -16.20 74.66 -60.23
CA HIS A 340 -16.53 74.49 -61.64
C HIS A 340 -17.92 75.00 -61.97
N GLY A 341 -18.91 74.77 -61.14
CA GLY A 341 -20.27 75.29 -61.33
C GLY A 341 -20.34 76.81 -61.39
N ARG A 342 -19.44 77.53 -60.73
CA ARG A 342 -19.38 79.00 -60.84
C ARG A 342 -18.87 79.47 -62.20
N ASN A 343 -18.02 78.71 -62.87
CA ASN A 343 -17.35 79.12 -64.13
C ASN A 343 -18.19 78.72 -65.38
N VAL A 344 -19.26 77.98 -65.22
CA VAL A 344 -20.15 77.56 -66.30
C VAL A 344 -21.03 78.72 -66.75
N THR A 345 -21.01 79.00 -68.10
CA THR A 345 -21.87 79.99 -68.73
C THR A 345 -23.21 79.31 -69.09
N GLY A 346 -24.30 79.77 -68.53
CA GLY A 346 -25.61 79.26 -68.77
C GLY A 346 -26.38 78.74 -67.50
N HIS A 347 -27.67 79.00 -67.48
CA HIS A 347 -28.48 78.72 -66.31
C HIS A 347 -28.64 77.17 -66.04
N GLU A 348 -28.79 76.39 -67.10
CA GLU A 348 -28.88 74.93 -67.00
C GLU A 348 -27.64 74.28 -66.51
N GLY A 349 -26.46 74.68 -66.97
CA GLY A 349 -25.20 74.10 -66.49
C GLY A 349 -24.93 74.44 -65.05
N LYS A 350 -25.20 75.70 -64.60
CA LYS A 350 -25.06 76.04 -63.17
C LYS A 350 -26.00 75.24 -62.28
N SER A 351 -27.22 74.99 -62.69
CA SER A 351 -28.21 74.22 -62.03
C SER A 351 -27.79 72.76 -61.91
N ALA A 352 -27.25 72.18 -63.00
CA ALA A 352 -26.76 70.77 -62.96
C ALA A 352 -25.56 70.57 -61.98
N TYR A 353 -24.62 71.46 -61.98
CA TYR A 353 -23.49 71.37 -61.03
C TYR A 353 -23.94 71.54 -59.56
N ALA A 354 -24.86 72.45 -59.33
CA ALA A 354 -25.39 72.66 -58.01
C ALA A 354 -26.17 71.41 -57.50
N ALA A 355 -26.93 70.77 -58.39
CA ALA A 355 -27.63 69.51 -58.05
C ALA A 355 -26.62 68.39 -57.71
N ILE A 356 -25.57 68.21 -58.52
CA ILE A 356 -24.55 67.17 -58.25
C ILE A 356 -23.82 67.48 -56.93
N ALA A 357 -23.46 68.75 -56.68
CA ALA A 357 -22.76 69.17 -55.44
C ALA A 357 -23.64 68.79 -54.20
N ARG A 358 -24.96 69.09 -54.22
CA ARG A 358 -25.87 68.75 -53.15
C ARG A 358 -25.96 67.22 -52.90
N ARG A 359 -25.97 66.42 -53.96
CA ARG A 359 -25.96 64.95 -53.84
C ARG A 359 -24.65 64.43 -53.19
N VAL A 360 -23.50 65.02 -53.58
CA VAL A 360 -22.22 64.68 -52.96
C VAL A 360 -22.20 65.11 -51.47
N ASP A 361 -22.75 66.28 -51.16
CA ASP A 361 -22.91 66.73 -49.76
C ASP A 361 -23.83 65.83 -48.97
N ALA A 362 -24.96 65.38 -49.54
CA ALA A 362 -25.85 64.41 -48.92
C ALA A 362 -25.17 63.07 -48.64
N LEU A 363 -24.36 62.56 -49.56
CA LEU A 363 -23.52 61.38 -49.34
C LEU A 363 -22.50 61.56 -48.23
N ALA A 364 -21.87 62.73 -48.18
CA ALA A 364 -20.90 63.07 -47.11
C ALA A 364 -21.59 63.15 -45.75
N VAL A 365 -22.85 63.62 -45.67
CA VAL A 365 -23.64 63.66 -44.44
C VAL A 365 -23.99 62.22 -43.98
N VAL A 366 -24.42 61.35 -44.90
CA VAL A 366 -24.68 59.94 -44.56
C VAL A 366 -23.42 59.26 -44.04
N HIS A 367 -22.29 59.49 -44.73
CA HIS A 367 -21.02 58.90 -44.33
C HIS A 367 -20.56 59.41 -42.96
N ARG A 368 -20.74 60.66 -42.60
CA ARG A 368 -20.43 61.21 -41.28
C ARG A 368 -21.32 60.59 -40.18
N ASN A 369 -22.61 60.49 -40.42
CA ASN A 369 -23.56 59.96 -39.44
C ASN A 369 -23.41 58.45 -39.22
N HIS A 370 -22.97 57.68 -40.23
CA HIS A 370 -22.67 56.26 -40.07
C HIS A 370 -21.55 56.00 -39.05
N PHE A 371 -20.56 56.88 -38.96
CA PHE A 371 -19.39 56.69 -38.10
C PHE A 371 -19.36 57.55 -36.84
N ALA A 372 -20.30 58.53 -36.71
CA ALA A 372 -20.40 59.35 -35.49
C ALA A 372 -20.98 58.54 -34.28
N GLU A 373 -21.76 57.53 -34.52
CA GLU A 373 -22.39 56.71 -33.47
C GLU A 373 -21.55 55.49 -33.05
N GLY A 374 -20.24 55.54 -33.33
CA GLY A 374 -19.21 54.62 -32.83
C GLY A 374 -19.66 53.22 -32.49
N GLU A 375 -19.19 52.21 -33.24
CA GLU A 375 -19.08 50.77 -32.88
C GLU A 375 -20.38 50.00 -32.50
N ALA A 376 -21.53 50.65 -32.34
CA ALA A 376 -22.75 49.94 -32.12
C ALA A 376 -23.41 49.56 -33.46
N ASN A 377 -23.61 48.32 -33.71
CA ASN A 377 -24.26 47.65 -34.86
C ASN A 377 -25.74 48.10 -35.03
N ARG A 378 -26.09 49.35 -34.77
CA ARG A 378 -27.47 49.87 -34.70
C ARG A 378 -27.94 50.56 -35.95
N GLY A 379 -27.10 50.65 -36.99
CA GLY A 379 -27.42 51.38 -38.21
C GLY A 379 -27.30 52.90 -38.05
N ILE A 380 -27.73 53.67 -39.05
CA ILE A 380 -27.68 55.13 -39.09
C ILE A 380 -28.99 55.68 -38.53
N ALA A 381 -28.93 56.50 -37.50
CA ALA A 381 -30.12 57.15 -36.94
C ALA A 381 -30.66 58.22 -37.92
N LEU A 382 -31.94 58.04 -38.30
CA LEU A 382 -32.53 58.88 -39.31
C LEU A 382 -32.76 60.34 -38.86
N ARG A 383 -33.11 60.58 -37.61
CA ARG A 383 -33.34 61.90 -37.06
C ARG A 383 -32.11 62.81 -37.15
N PRO A 384 -30.91 62.43 -36.60
CA PRO A 384 -29.68 63.18 -36.72
C PRO A 384 -29.30 63.42 -38.22
N LEU A 385 -29.36 62.37 -39.03
CA LEU A 385 -29.05 62.41 -40.45
C LEU A 385 -29.91 63.41 -41.17
N LEU A 386 -31.22 63.36 -41.04
CA LEU A 386 -32.16 64.26 -41.73
C LEU A 386 -32.08 65.69 -41.16
N THR A 387 -31.77 65.86 -39.87
CA THR A 387 -31.53 67.17 -39.29
C THR A 387 -30.30 67.88 -39.91
N GLU A 388 -29.19 67.16 -40.02
CA GLU A 388 -27.96 67.68 -40.63
C GLU A 388 -28.16 67.96 -42.12
N LEU A 389 -28.79 67.01 -42.82
CA LEU A 389 -29.12 67.16 -44.27
C LEU A 389 -30.02 68.38 -44.52
N SER A 390 -31.06 68.59 -43.72
CA SER A 390 -31.98 69.73 -43.88
C SER A 390 -31.29 71.06 -43.55
N ALA A 391 -30.39 71.06 -42.59
CA ALA A 391 -29.58 72.27 -42.27
C ALA A 391 -28.63 72.62 -43.47
N GLY A 392 -28.01 71.61 -44.09
CA GLY A 392 -27.17 71.76 -45.28
C GLY A 392 -27.96 72.30 -46.49
N LEU A 393 -29.12 71.70 -46.75
CA LEU A 393 -29.97 72.11 -47.85
C LEU A 393 -30.49 73.55 -47.69
N ARG A 394 -30.84 73.97 -46.46
CA ARG A 394 -31.21 75.34 -46.14
C ARG A 394 -30.07 76.30 -46.36
N GLY A 395 -28.84 75.95 -45.98
CA GLY A 395 -27.65 76.78 -46.15
C GLY A 395 -27.29 77.02 -47.63
N SER A 396 -27.64 76.07 -48.50
CA SER A 396 -27.38 76.12 -49.94
C SER A 396 -28.59 76.61 -50.78
N ALA A 397 -29.70 76.97 -50.12
CA ALA A 397 -30.94 77.45 -50.82
C ALA A 397 -30.71 78.72 -51.59
N PRO A 398 -31.27 78.87 -52.84
CA PRO A 398 -31.27 80.10 -53.62
C PRO A 398 -31.95 81.20 -52.83
N GLU A 399 -31.68 82.47 -53.22
CA GLU A 399 -32.18 83.62 -52.45
C GLU A 399 -33.75 83.70 -52.44
N SER A 400 -34.39 83.21 -53.50
CA SER A 400 -35.80 83.09 -53.60
C SER A 400 -36.51 82.11 -52.64
N ALA A 401 -35.72 81.11 -52.15
CA ALA A 401 -36.17 80.05 -51.22
C ALA A 401 -35.68 80.18 -49.84
N ARG A 402 -34.92 81.19 -49.45
CA ARG A 402 -34.30 81.39 -48.09
C ARG A 402 -35.33 81.53 -46.95
N GLN A 403 -36.58 81.89 -47.28
CA GLN A 403 -37.67 82.02 -46.27
C GLN A 403 -38.48 80.70 -46.10
N THR A 404 -38.15 79.62 -46.84
CA THR A 404 -38.84 78.34 -46.74
C THR A 404 -38.39 77.66 -45.46
N SER A 405 -39.39 77.31 -44.59
CA SER A 405 -39.14 76.56 -43.39
C SER A 405 -39.19 75.05 -43.69
N ILE A 406 -38.18 74.32 -43.22
CA ILE A 406 -38.19 72.85 -43.22
C ILE A 406 -38.51 72.41 -41.81
N MET A 407 -39.64 71.75 -41.59
CA MET A 407 -40.02 71.16 -40.33
C MET A 407 -39.82 69.66 -40.45
N LEU A 408 -39.14 69.09 -39.48
CA LEU A 408 -38.82 67.68 -39.39
C LEU A 408 -39.70 67.02 -38.33
N ASP A 409 -40.52 66.11 -38.76
CA ASP A 409 -41.24 65.18 -37.88
C ASP A 409 -40.82 63.77 -38.25
N VAL A 410 -39.87 63.24 -37.49
CA VAL A 410 -39.21 61.95 -37.75
C VAL A 410 -39.16 61.13 -36.52
N ASP A 411 -39.65 59.91 -36.55
CA ASP A 411 -39.49 58.95 -35.45
C ASP A 411 -38.00 58.61 -35.22
N SER A 412 -37.69 58.11 -33.99
CA SER A 412 -36.37 57.64 -33.67
C SER A 412 -36.16 56.22 -34.26
N ALA A 413 -35.87 56.19 -35.54
CA ALA A 413 -35.58 54.96 -36.30
C ALA A 413 -34.13 54.97 -36.80
N ALA A 414 -33.56 53.76 -36.91
CA ALA A 414 -32.24 53.54 -37.51
C ALA A 414 -32.40 52.69 -38.80
N THR A 415 -31.50 52.90 -39.74
CA THR A 415 -31.52 52.17 -41.02
C THR A 415 -30.13 51.79 -41.49
N THR A 416 -30.04 50.92 -42.52
CA THR A 416 -28.77 50.57 -43.13
C THR A 416 -28.22 51.72 -43.95
N GLN A 417 -26.90 51.71 -44.21
CA GLN A 417 -26.23 52.75 -45.02
C GLN A 417 -26.85 52.93 -46.38
N ASP A 418 -27.21 51.83 -47.07
CA ASP A 418 -27.78 51.89 -48.42
C ASP A 418 -29.17 52.59 -48.43
N VAL A 419 -29.98 52.28 -47.42
CA VAL A 419 -31.30 52.90 -47.27
C VAL A 419 -31.16 54.38 -46.85
N ALA A 420 -30.20 54.70 -45.99
CA ALA A 420 -29.90 56.06 -45.58
C ALA A 420 -29.42 56.91 -46.75
N VAL A 421 -28.59 56.37 -47.65
CA VAL A 421 -28.18 57.06 -48.88
C VAL A 421 -29.38 57.31 -49.79
N ALA A 422 -30.21 56.29 -50.03
CA ALA A 422 -31.39 56.43 -50.84
C ALA A 422 -32.38 57.50 -50.27
N ALA A 423 -32.61 57.46 -48.94
CA ALA A 423 -33.45 58.43 -48.24
C ALA A 423 -32.87 59.86 -48.32
N ALA A 424 -31.55 60.00 -48.12
CA ALA A 424 -30.91 61.28 -48.21
C ALA A 424 -31.01 61.90 -49.61
N PHE A 425 -30.84 61.09 -50.68
CA PHE A 425 -31.02 61.56 -52.04
C PHE A 425 -32.51 61.91 -52.33
N LEU A 426 -33.42 61.09 -51.90
CA LEU A 426 -34.87 61.38 -52.09
C LEU A 426 -35.21 62.70 -51.40
N VAL A 427 -34.85 62.87 -50.13
CA VAL A 427 -35.15 64.11 -49.41
C VAL A 427 -34.45 65.33 -50.08
N THR A 428 -33.22 65.17 -50.54
CA THR A 428 -32.51 66.24 -51.27
C THR A 428 -33.25 66.62 -52.52
N GLU A 429 -33.68 65.67 -53.35
CA GLU A 429 -34.45 65.94 -54.59
C GLU A 429 -35.79 66.58 -54.30
N VAL A 430 -36.57 66.06 -53.35
CA VAL A 430 -37.90 66.56 -52.98
C VAL A 430 -37.79 68.01 -52.47
N VAL A 431 -36.85 68.25 -51.55
CA VAL A 431 -36.63 69.60 -50.99
C VAL A 431 -36.16 70.57 -52.05
N GLU A 432 -35.22 70.15 -52.93
CA GLU A 432 -34.75 70.93 -54.03
C GLU A 432 -35.93 71.30 -55.02
N PHE A 433 -36.73 70.31 -55.43
CA PHE A 433 -37.88 70.53 -56.28
C PHE A 433 -38.85 71.55 -55.63
N SER A 434 -39.12 71.39 -54.32
CA SER A 434 -40.03 72.28 -53.60
C SER A 434 -39.47 73.69 -53.50
N MET A 435 -38.16 73.84 -53.24
CA MET A 435 -37.51 75.17 -53.15
C MET A 435 -37.45 75.90 -54.48
N LEU A 436 -37.31 75.18 -55.61
CA LEU A 436 -37.17 75.74 -56.96
C LEU A 436 -38.57 76.00 -57.66
N ARG A 437 -39.56 75.17 -57.35
CA ARG A 437 -40.87 75.22 -58.11
C ARG A 437 -42.05 75.73 -57.30
N LEU A 438 -42.02 75.64 -55.97
CA LEU A 438 -43.13 75.96 -55.11
C LEU A 438 -42.75 77.02 -54.05
N ALA A 439 -42.06 78.10 -54.45
CA ALA A 439 -41.38 79.08 -53.62
C ALA A 439 -42.24 79.76 -52.49
N ALA A 440 -43.38 79.20 -52.11
CA ALA A 440 -44.22 79.75 -51.02
C ALA A 440 -44.99 78.69 -50.20
N ALA A 441 -44.79 77.40 -50.37
CA ALA A 441 -45.39 76.36 -49.56
C ALA A 441 -44.49 75.83 -48.45
N PRO A 442 -44.96 75.64 -47.20
CA PRO A 442 -44.20 74.98 -46.15
C PRO A 442 -43.99 73.51 -46.58
N ILE A 443 -42.75 73.00 -46.36
CA ILE A 443 -42.35 71.61 -46.62
C ILE A 443 -42.18 70.94 -45.29
#